data_a2def1a139d36692cdb24df9adcc2eda
#
_entry.id   a2def1a139d36692cdb24df9adcc2eda
#
_cell.length_a   1.000
_cell.length_b   1.000
_cell.length_c   1.000
_cell.angle_alpha   90.00
_cell.angle_beta   90.00
_cell.angle_gamma   90.00
#
_symmetry.space_group_name_H-M   'P 1'
#
loop_
_entity.id
_entity.type
_entity.pdbx_description
1 polymer ?
#
loop_
_entity_poly.entity_id
_entity_poly.type
_entity_poly.pdbx_seq_one_letter_code
_entity_poly.pdbx_strand_id
1 'polypeptide(L)'
;LRDLVFGRRTFVPGDPKGEWTNTVQAVGGSVITLGGTSRARLNPLDAGRRPHRDQEGRTVSDEQWRTMVDNQRLDLMEALVSTLMGKDLLQAEKAALRVALEAASARHGGSPIIPTVAEEVFNPSTPVEEAEGFRDREDLIRVGREVGFALQELTRGKLRGLPLPPQARG
;
A
#
# COMPACT_ATOMS: atom_id res chain seq x y z
N LEU A 1 13.81 -26.46 -6.82
CA LEU A 1 13.29 -27.46 -7.75
C LEU A 1 12.22 -28.37 -7.14
N ARG A 2 12.48 -28.97 -5.95
CA ARG A 2 11.50 -29.83 -5.27
C ARG A 2 10.14 -29.19 -5.07
N ASP A 3 10.08 -27.93 -4.61
CA ASP A 3 8.82 -27.22 -4.37
C ASP A 3 8.06 -26.95 -5.67
N LEU A 4 8.75 -26.71 -6.77
CA LEU A 4 8.14 -26.53 -8.10
C LEU A 4 7.47 -27.82 -8.61
N VAL A 5 8.10 -28.98 -8.37
CA VAL A 5 7.53 -30.29 -8.73
C VAL A 5 6.22 -30.55 -7.98
N PHE A 6 6.09 -30.05 -6.75
CA PHE A 6 4.86 -30.14 -5.95
C PHE A 6 3.88 -28.97 -6.19
N GLY A 7 4.07 -28.18 -7.25
CA GLY A 7 3.20 -27.05 -7.58
C GLY A 7 3.24 -25.87 -6.59
N ARG A 8 4.27 -25.82 -5.74
CA ARG A 8 4.47 -24.73 -4.79
C ARG A 8 5.12 -23.54 -5.50
N ARG A 9 4.70 -22.35 -5.11
CA ARG A 9 5.33 -21.11 -5.58
C ARG A 9 6.53 -20.78 -4.71
N THR A 10 7.67 -20.55 -5.35
CA THR A 10 8.87 -20.04 -4.68
C THR A 10 9.04 -18.57 -5.08
N PHE A 11 9.25 -17.72 -4.10
CA PHE A 11 9.49 -16.30 -4.29
C PHE A 11 10.91 -15.95 -3.85
N VAL A 12 11.66 -15.30 -4.74
CA VAL A 12 13.02 -14.81 -4.45
C VAL A 12 12.99 -13.30 -4.41
N PRO A 13 12.93 -12.68 -3.21
CA PRO A 13 12.96 -11.24 -3.08
C PRO A 13 14.38 -10.69 -3.11
N GLY A 14 14.56 -9.55 -3.77
CA GLY A 14 15.80 -8.78 -3.68
C GLY A 14 17.02 -9.46 -4.29
N ASP A 15 17.00 -9.68 -5.60
CA ASP A 15 18.15 -10.15 -6.38
C ASP A 15 18.84 -8.97 -7.11
N PRO A 16 19.66 -8.18 -6.40
CA PRO A 16 20.27 -6.97 -6.98
C PRO A 16 21.31 -7.29 -8.05
N LYS A 17 21.85 -8.51 -8.08
CA LYS A 17 22.86 -8.96 -9.05
C LYS A 17 22.25 -9.69 -10.25
N GLY A 18 20.96 -10.08 -10.18
CA GLY A 18 20.29 -10.82 -11.23
C GLY A 18 20.74 -12.29 -11.36
N GLU A 19 21.34 -12.86 -10.32
CA GLU A 19 21.88 -14.23 -10.34
C GLU A 19 20.79 -15.29 -10.51
N TRP A 20 19.58 -15.00 -10.01
CA TRP A 20 18.43 -15.92 -10.08
C TRP A 20 17.64 -15.82 -11.37
N THR A 21 17.85 -14.77 -12.17
CA THR A 21 17.07 -14.50 -13.39
C THR A 21 17.02 -15.69 -14.32
N ASN A 22 18.19 -16.23 -14.69
CA ASN A 22 18.27 -17.38 -15.60
C ASN A 22 17.64 -18.65 -15.01
N THR A 23 17.84 -18.90 -13.72
CA THR A 23 17.27 -20.06 -13.03
C THR A 23 15.74 -19.97 -12.97
N VAL A 24 15.19 -18.79 -12.64
CA VAL A 24 13.74 -18.55 -12.59
C VAL A 24 13.12 -18.73 -13.97
N GLN A 25 13.73 -18.20 -15.02
CA GLN A 25 13.26 -18.35 -16.40
C GLN A 25 13.33 -19.79 -16.89
N ALA A 26 14.42 -20.52 -16.56
CA ALA A 26 14.59 -21.93 -16.95
C ALA A 26 13.52 -22.86 -16.36
N VAL A 27 12.94 -22.50 -15.21
CA VAL A 27 11.85 -23.28 -14.59
C VAL A 27 10.45 -22.71 -14.92
N GLY A 28 10.34 -21.81 -15.90
CA GLY A 28 9.08 -21.21 -16.33
C GLY A 28 8.53 -20.15 -15.36
N GLY A 29 9.37 -19.59 -14.49
CA GLY A 29 9.01 -18.54 -13.57
C GLY A 29 9.05 -17.16 -14.22
N SER A 30 8.48 -16.16 -13.52
CA SER A 30 8.47 -14.75 -13.93
C SER A 30 9.47 -13.94 -13.13
N VAL A 31 10.21 -13.07 -13.81
CA VAL A 31 11.14 -12.12 -13.19
C VAL A 31 10.54 -10.72 -13.29
N ILE A 32 10.42 -10.05 -12.15
CA ILE A 32 9.94 -8.65 -12.06
C ILE A 32 11.11 -7.77 -11.66
N THR A 33 11.58 -6.95 -12.57
CA THR A 33 12.64 -5.97 -12.30
C THR A 33 12.02 -4.67 -11.79
N LEU A 34 12.46 -4.20 -10.63
CA LEU A 34 12.01 -2.97 -10.01
C LEU A 34 13.12 -1.91 -10.08
N GLY A 35 12.72 -0.66 -10.33
CA GLY A 35 13.65 0.47 -10.39
C GLY A 35 14.38 0.63 -11.72
N GLY A 36 15.34 1.55 -11.77
CA GLY A 36 16.07 1.90 -12.99
C GLY A 36 15.15 2.31 -14.15
N THR A 37 15.32 1.72 -15.31
CA THR A 37 14.50 1.95 -16.51
C THR A 37 13.26 1.04 -16.59
N SER A 38 13.04 0.17 -15.61
CA SER A 38 11.88 -0.72 -15.59
C SER A 38 10.58 0.06 -15.49
N ARG A 39 9.53 -0.40 -16.20
CA ARG A 39 8.17 0.11 -16.10
C ARG A 39 7.34 -0.65 -15.04
N ALA A 40 7.88 -1.73 -14.47
CA ALA A 40 7.18 -2.48 -13.42
C ALA A 40 7.04 -1.62 -12.17
N ARG A 41 5.88 -1.68 -11.55
CA ARG A 41 5.53 -0.94 -10.35
C ARG A 41 4.83 -1.87 -9.38
N LEU A 42 5.13 -1.73 -8.10
CA LEU A 42 4.40 -2.38 -7.03
C LEU A 42 3.57 -1.32 -6.32
N ASN A 43 2.29 -1.58 -6.17
CA ASN A 43 1.48 -0.81 -5.24
C ASN A 43 1.65 -1.44 -3.84
N PRO A 44 2.31 -0.77 -2.89
CA PRO A 44 2.51 -1.35 -1.56
C PRO A 44 1.21 -1.49 -0.78
N LEU A 45 0.14 -0.81 -1.21
CA LEU A 45 -1.18 -0.88 -0.61
C LEU A 45 -2.10 -1.91 -1.27
N ASP A 46 -1.58 -2.71 -2.23
CA ASP A 46 -2.34 -3.79 -2.84
C ASP A 46 -2.60 -4.89 -1.80
N ALA A 47 -3.85 -5.29 -1.67
CA ALA A 47 -4.24 -6.37 -0.76
C ALA A 47 -3.72 -7.75 -1.17
N GLY A 48 -3.35 -7.91 -2.44
CA GLY A 48 -3.03 -9.21 -2.99
C GLY A 48 -4.25 -10.15 -3.06
N ARG A 49 -3.99 -11.44 -3.07
CA ARG A 49 -5.06 -12.45 -3.11
C ARG A 49 -5.44 -12.89 -1.71
N ARG A 50 -6.75 -12.92 -1.42
CA ARG A 50 -7.26 -13.47 -0.18
C ARG A 50 -6.87 -14.95 -0.05
N PRO A 51 -6.25 -15.38 1.05
CA PRO A 51 -6.02 -16.79 1.33
C PRO A 51 -7.36 -17.47 1.63
N HIS A 52 -7.53 -18.70 1.18
CA HIS A 52 -8.73 -19.48 1.53
C HIS A 52 -8.76 -19.87 3.00
N ARG A 53 -7.57 -20.07 3.59
CA ARG A 53 -7.40 -20.46 4.99
C ARG A 53 -6.30 -19.63 5.63
N ASP A 54 -6.45 -19.37 6.93
CA ASP A 54 -5.41 -18.78 7.76
C ASP A 54 -4.31 -19.80 8.12
N GLN A 55 -3.33 -19.37 8.93
CA GLN A 55 -2.23 -20.23 9.36
C GLN A 55 -2.70 -21.40 10.25
N GLU A 56 -3.83 -21.24 10.93
CA GLU A 56 -4.48 -22.25 11.76
C GLU A 56 -5.47 -23.15 10.98
N GLY A 57 -5.58 -22.96 9.66
CA GLY A 57 -6.40 -23.75 8.77
C GLY A 57 -7.89 -23.37 8.75
N ARG A 58 -8.30 -22.27 9.40
CA ARG A 58 -9.67 -21.76 9.42
C ARG A 58 -9.97 -20.98 8.14
N THR A 59 -11.20 -21.05 7.66
CA THR A 59 -11.64 -20.28 6.49
C THR A 59 -11.64 -18.79 6.82
N VAL A 60 -10.99 -17.99 5.99
CA VAL A 60 -10.98 -16.52 6.11
C VAL A 60 -12.20 -15.95 5.40
N SER A 61 -13.08 -15.26 6.16
CA SER A 61 -14.24 -14.56 5.58
C SER A 61 -13.82 -13.29 4.82
N ASP A 62 -14.73 -12.75 4.00
CA ASP A 62 -14.49 -11.48 3.29
C ASP A 62 -14.30 -10.31 4.26
N GLU A 63 -15.06 -10.28 5.33
CA GLU A 63 -14.99 -9.24 6.36
C GLU A 63 -13.65 -9.30 7.11
N GLN A 64 -13.28 -10.50 7.58
CA GLN A 64 -11.99 -10.70 8.24
C GLN A 64 -10.81 -10.31 7.34
N TRP A 65 -10.90 -10.66 6.05
CA TRP A 65 -9.88 -10.28 5.08
C TRP A 65 -9.78 -8.78 4.90
N ARG A 66 -10.90 -8.07 4.74
CA ARG A 66 -10.93 -6.60 4.63
C ARG A 66 -10.31 -5.95 5.85
N THR A 67 -10.76 -6.32 7.05
CA THR A 67 -10.23 -5.77 8.31
C THR A 67 -8.72 -5.99 8.42
N MET A 68 -8.24 -7.19 8.07
CA MET A 68 -6.80 -7.49 8.10
C MET A 68 -6.00 -6.64 7.11
N VAL A 69 -6.52 -6.48 5.88
CA VAL A 69 -5.88 -5.66 4.85
C VAL A 69 -5.85 -4.18 5.25
N ASP A 70 -6.95 -3.65 5.78
CA ASP A 70 -7.03 -2.25 6.18
C ASP A 70 -6.08 -1.95 7.34
N ASN A 71 -5.98 -2.84 8.32
CA ASN A 71 -5.00 -2.72 9.40
C ASN A 71 -3.55 -2.79 8.87
N GLN A 72 -3.23 -3.74 7.98
CA GLN A 72 -1.90 -3.83 7.38
C GLN A 72 -1.52 -2.59 6.59
N ARG A 73 -2.46 -2.02 5.85
CA ARG A 73 -2.25 -0.78 5.10
C ARG A 73 -1.97 0.40 6.02
N LEU A 74 -2.76 0.50 7.10
CA LEU A 74 -2.58 1.56 8.09
C LEU A 74 -1.22 1.46 8.77
N ASP A 75 -0.86 0.27 9.25
CA ASP A 75 0.44 0.00 9.88
C ASP A 75 1.60 0.34 8.94
N LEU A 76 1.50 -0.09 7.67
CA LEU A 76 2.50 0.22 6.65
C LEU A 76 2.62 1.72 6.40
N MET A 77 1.50 2.42 6.28
CA MET A 77 1.48 3.87 6.03
C MET A 77 1.99 4.65 7.24
N GLU A 78 1.64 4.24 8.46
CA GLU A 78 2.18 4.84 9.69
C GLU A 78 3.70 4.67 9.76
N ALA A 79 4.22 3.47 9.53
CA ALA A 79 5.65 3.20 9.54
C ALA A 79 6.39 4.00 8.45
N LEU A 80 5.81 4.07 7.25
CA LEU A 80 6.37 4.82 6.13
C LEU A 80 6.45 6.32 6.44
N VAL A 81 5.35 6.91 6.91
CA VAL A 81 5.28 8.34 7.22
C VAL A 81 6.18 8.67 8.41
N SER A 82 6.18 7.86 9.47
CA SER A 82 7.10 8.05 10.61
C SER A 82 8.56 8.04 10.18
N THR A 83 8.93 7.13 9.28
CA THR A 83 10.30 7.06 8.73
C THR A 83 10.67 8.32 7.94
N LEU A 84 9.74 8.84 7.14
CA LEU A 84 9.96 10.06 6.35
C LEU A 84 10.05 11.32 7.22
N MET A 85 9.20 11.40 8.25
CA MET A 85 9.18 12.53 9.16
C MET A 85 10.31 12.47 10.21
N GLY A 86 10.94 11.31 10.40
CA GLY A 86 11.97 11.09 11.42
C GLY A 86 11.41 11.18 12.86
N LYS A 87 10.10 11.00 13.02
CA LYS A 87 9.39 11.03 14.32
C LYS A 87 8.20 10.08 14.32
N ASP A 88 7.75 9.67 15.49
CA ASP A 88 6.49 8.97 15.66
C ASP A 88 5.31 9.90 15.37
N LEU A 89 4.27 9.34 14.74
CA LEU A 89 3.03 10.05 14.49
C LEU A 89 2.23 10.26 15.78
N LEU A 90 1.72 11.46 15.96
CA LEU A 90 0.74 11.75 17.01
C LEU A 90 -0.59 11.03 16.74
N GLN A 91 -1.38 10.77 17.77
CA GLN A 91 -2.67 10.08 17.62
C GLN A 91 -3.62 10.79 16.64
N ALA A 92 -3.63 12.13 16.66
CA ALA A 92 -4.42 12.90 15.73
C ALA A 92 -3.91 12.80 14.27
N GLU A 93 -2.57 12.74 14.07
CA GLU A 93 -1.97 12.51 12.74
C GLU A 93 -2.31 11.12 12.20
N LYS A 94 -2.30 10.10 13.07
CA LYS A 94 -2.72 8.72 12.72
C LYS A 94 -4.20 8.66 12.34
N ALA A 95 -5.06 9.37 13.09
CA ALA A 95 -6.48 9.46 12.77
C ALA A 95 -6.72 10.13 11.41
N ALA A 96 -6.02 11.24 11.12
CA ALA A 96 -6.11 11.91 9.82
C ALA A 96 -5.62 11.01 8.67
N LEU A 97 -4.54 10.26 8.88
CA LEU A 97 -4.03 9.29 7.90
C LEU A 97 -5.02 8.16 7.64
N ARG A 98 -5.69 7.65 8.68
CA ARG A 98 -6.74 6.63 8.57
C ARG A 98 -7.90 7.12 7.73
N VAL A 99 -8.45 8.30 8.01
CA VAL A 99 -9.55 8.91 7.24
C VAL A 99 -9.16 9.04 5.76
N ALA A 100 -7.95 9.52 5.48
CA ALA A 100 -7.46 9.65 4.11
C ALA A 100 -7.29 8.30 3.40
N LEU A 101 -6.82 7.28 4.11
CA LEU A 101 -6.64 5.93 3.56
C LEU A 101 -7.99 5.27 3.25
N GLU A 102 -8.98 5.41 4.11
CA GLU A 102 -10.35 4.91 3.91
C GLU A 102 -11.01 5.58 2.71
N ALA A 103 -10.92 6.91 2.61
CA ALA A 103 -11.43 7.67 1.46
C ALA A 103 -10.74 7.26 0.14
N ALA A 104 -9.43 7.12 0.15
CA ALA A 104 -8.67 6.65 -1.01
C ALA A 104 -9.05 5.21 -1.40
N SER A 105 -9.29 4.33 -0.42
CA SER A 105 -9.79 2.96 -0.65
C SER A 105 -11.15 2.96 -1.33
N ALA A 106 -12.08 3.79 -0.87
CA ALA A 106 -13.42 3.91 -1.45
C ALA A 106 -13.33 4.40 -2.91
N ARG A 107 -12.51 5.41 -3.20
CA ARG A 107 -12.32 5.95 -4.57
C ARG A 107 -11.73 4.93 -5.55
N HIS A 108 -10.91 4.00 -5.09
CA HIS A 108 -10.22 3.02 -5.93
C HIS A 108 -10.77 1.60 -5.82
N GLY A 109 -12.04 1.44 -5.40
CA GLY A 109 -12.68 0.13 -5.32
C GLY A 109 -11.94 -0.86 -4.41
N GLY A 110 -11.36 -0.37 -3.31
CA GLY A 110 -10.64 -1.18 -2.33
C GLY A 110 -9.14 -1.39 -2.64
N SER A 111 -8.59 -0.71 -3.65
CA SER A 111 -7.15 -0.80 -3.97
C SER A 111 -6.51 0.60 -4.02
N PRO A 112 -6.32 1.27 -2.86
CA PRO A 112 -5.80 2.62 -2.80
C PRO A 112 -4.35 2.69 -3.30
N ILE A 113 -3.94 3.90 -3.68
CA ILE A 113 -2.56 4.22 -4.04
C ILE A 113 -2.06 5.40 -3.21
N ILE A 114 -0.77 5.43 -2.91
CA ILE A 114 -0.17 6.48 -2.08
C ILE A 114 -0.49 7.91 -2.59
N PRO A 115 -0.42 8.21 -3.90
CA PRO A 115 -0.80 9.54 -4.40
C PRO A 115 -2.21 9.98 -4.04
N THR A 116 -3.19 9.05 -4.09
CA THR A 116 -4.57 9.37 -3.73
C THR A 116 -4.72 9.55 -2.22
N VAL A 117 -4.02 8.77 -1.41
CA VAL A 117 -3.99 9.00 0.05
C VAL A 117 -3.45 10.38 0.36
N ALA A 118 -2.35 10.80 -0.28
CA ALA A 118 -1.80 12.14 -0.10
C ALA A 118 -2.79 13.25 -0.54
N GLU A 119 -3.55 13.02 -1.61
CA GLU A 119 -4.59 13.93 -2.08
C GLU A 119 -5.71 14.06 -1.05
N GLU A 120 -6.19 12.95 -0.49
CA GLU A 120 -7.26 12.93 0.51
C GLU A 120 -6.85 13.62 1.83
N VAL A 121 -5.56 13.60 2.20
CA VAL A 121 -5.07 14.38 3.36
C VAL A 121 -5.24 15.88 3.17
N PHE A 122 -4.96 16.40 1.96
CA PHE A 122 -5.08 17.83 1.68
C PHE A 122 -6.48 18.26 1.27
N ASN A 123 -7.25 17.35 0.70
CA ASN A 123 -8.58 17.61 0.20
C ASN A 123 -9.53 16.45 0.54
N PRO A 124 -9.89 16.30 1.84
CA PRO A 124 -10.72 15.20 2.29
C PRO A 124 -12.06 15.15 1.56
N SER A 125 -12.40 13.99 1.01
CA SER A 125 -13.71 13.73 0.42
C SER A 125 -14.71 13.18 1.45
N THR A 126 -14.23 12.67 2.59
CA THR A 126 -15.06 12.17 3.70
C THR A 126 -15.77 13.33 4.38
N PRO A 127 -17.09 13.24 4.61
CA PRO A 127 -17.82 14.19 5.46
C PRO A 127 -17.21 14.22 6.86
N VAL A 128 -17.11 15.43 7.45
CA VAL A 128 -16.45 15.59 8.77
C VAL A 128 -17.22 14.89 9.88
N GLU A 129 -18.53 14.75 9.72
CA GLU A 129 -19.40 14.02 10.64
C GLU A 129 -19.02 12.54 10.76
N GLU A 130 -18.35 11.98 9.73
CA GLU A 130 -17.86 10.61 9.71
C GLU A 130 -16.40 10.51 10.16
N ALA A 131 -15.68 11.63 10.26
CA ALA A 131 -14.29 11.71 10.70
C ALA A 131 -14.21 11.92 12.21
N GLU A 132 -14.31 10.82 12.97
CA GLU A 132 -14.26 10.87 14.43
C GLU A 132 -13.02 11.61 14.96
N GLY A 133 -13.25 12.55 15.90
CA GLY A 133 -12.18 13.25 16.60
C GLY A 133 -11.76 14.59 15.98
N PHE A 134 -12.37 15.02 14.89
CA PHE A 134 -12.11 16.32 14.27
C PHE A 134 -13.33 17.23 14.41
N ARG A 135 -13.09 18.55 14.60
CA ARG A 135 -14.15 19.55 14.76
C ARG A 135 -14.81 19.90 13.43
N ASP A 136 -13.97 20.05 12.41
CA ASP A 136 -14.35 20.46 11.07
C ASP A 136 -13.30 20.03 10.06
N ARG A 137 -13.58 20.29 8.78
CA ARG A 137 -12.68 19.93 7.67
C ARG A 137 -11.31 20.62 7.75
N GLU A 138 -11.29 21.86 8.25
CA GLU A 138 -10.05 22.64 8.38
C GLU A 138 -9.16 22.05 9.47
N ASP A 139 -9.75 21.58 10.56
CA ASP A 139 -9.05 20.90 11.65
C ASP A 139 -8.42 19.59 11.15
N LEU A 140 -9.15 18.77 10.40
CA LEU A 140 -8.64 17.55 9.77
C LEU A 140 -7.45 17.84 8.84
N ILE A 141 -7.60 18.83 7.95
CA ILE A 141 -6.52 19.23 7.03
C ILE A 141 -5.32 19.77 7.80
N ARG A 142 -5.55 20.60 8.82
CA ARG A 142 -4.48 21.16 9.65
C ARG A 142 -3.66 20.09 10.35
N VAL A 143 -4.33 19.11 10.95
CA VAL A 143 -3.68 17.98 11.65
C VAL A 143 -2.92 17.09 10.67
N GLY A 144 -3.53 16.78 9.52
CA GLY A 144 -2.93 15.89 8.51
C GLY A 144 -1.82 16.54 7.68
N ARG A 145 -1.62 17.85 7.74
CA ARG A 145 -0.76 18.61 6.81
C ARG A 145 0.67 18.07 6.70
N GLU A 146 1.33 17.79 7.83
CA GLU A 146 2.70 17.27 7.83
C GLU A 146 2.76 15.86 7.22
N VAL A 147 1.79 15.01 7.53
CA VAL A 147 1.61 13.68 6.92
C VAL A 147 1.46 13.81 5.41
N GLY A 148 0.62 14.73 4.95
CA GLY A 148 0.41 15.00 3.54
C GLY A 148 1.69 15.44 2.81
N PHE A 149 2.50 16.30 3.41
CA PHE A 149 3.78 16.70 2.83
C PHE A 149 4.78 15.55 2.74
N ALA A 150 4.88 14.72 3.78
CA ALA A 150 5.71 13.53 3.76
C ALA A 150 5.31 12.58 2.63
N LEU A 151 4.01 12.33 2.44
CA LEU A 151 3.50 11.50 1.35
C LEU A 151 3.71 12.14 -0.04
N GLN A 152 3.60 13.48 -0.17
CA GLN A 152 3.89 14.16 -1.42
C GLN A 152 5.37 14.08 -1.80
N GLU A 153 6.28 14.12 -0.83
CA GLU A 153 7.70 13.94 -1.09
C GLU A 153 8.00 12.57 -1.69
N LEU A 154 7.34 11.51 -1.21
CA LEU A 154 7.42 10.19 -1.82
C LEU A 154 6.96 10.17 -3.27
N THR A 155 5.85 10.85 -3.57
CA THR A 155 5.22 10.79 -4.89
C THR A 155 5.88 11.71 -5.91
N ARG A 156 6.43 12.85 -5.47
CA ARG A 156 7.08 13.87 -6.32
C ARG A 156 8.59 13.74 -6.38
N GLY A 157 9.21 13.09 -5.39
CA GLY A 157 10.65 12.95 -5.22
C GLY A 157 11.26 11.80 -6.01
N LYS A 158 12.14 11.04 -5.36
CA LYS A 158 12.91 9.91 -5.95
C LYS A 158 12.04 8.80 -6.57
N LEU A 159 10.76 8.71 -6.20
CA LEU A 159 9.80 7.73 -6.71
C LEU A 159 8.97 8.23 -7.92
N ARG A 160 9.20 9.46 -8.41
CA ARG A 160 8.48 10.04 -9.56
C ARG A 160 8.62 9.23 -10.86
N GLY A 161 9.56 8.31 -10.93
CA GLY A 161 9.74 7.39 -12.05
C GLY A 161 8.90 6.11 -11.99
N LEU A 162 8.01 5.96 -11.00
CA LEU A 162 7.19 4.78 -10.81
C LEU A 162 5.78 4.99 -11.43
N PRO A 163 5.51 4.68 -12.74
CA PRO A 163 4.17 4.80 -13.30
C PRO A 163 3.22 3.82 -12.60
N LEU A 164 1.97 4.27 -12.43
CA LEU A 164 0.88 3.43 -11.95
C LEU A 164 0.66 2.26 -12.92
N PRO A 165 0.36 1.05 -12.43
CA PRO A 165 -0.01 -0.04 -13.29
C PRO A 165 -1.29 0.33 -14.06
N PRO A 166 -1.41 -0.04 -15.35
CA PRO A 166 -2.68 0.08 -16.05
C PRO A 166 -3.69 -0.77 -15.31
N GLN A 167 -4.86 -0.19 -15.03
CA GLN A 167 -5.97 -0.94 -14.49
C GLN A 167 -6.25 -2.10 -15.44
N ALA A 168 -6.14 -3.32 -14.96
CA ALA A 168 -6.61 -4.49 -15.68
C ALA A 168 -8.12 -4.33 -15.85
N ARG A 169 -8.55 -3.95 -17.07
CA ARG A 169 -9.95 -4.11 -17.48
C ARG A 169 -10.17 -5.61 -17.53
N GLY A 170 -10.90 -6.13 -16.55
CA GLY A 170 -11.41 -7.48 -16.52
C GLY A 170 -12.49 -7.72 -17.54
#